data_f294df4b63951566a86bde374da71387
#
_entry.id   f294df4b63951566a86bde374da71387
#
_cell.length_a   1.000
_cell.length_b   1.000
_cell.length_c   1.000
_cell.angle_alpha   90.00
_cell.angle_beta   90.00
_cell.angle_gamma   90.00
#
_symmetry.space_group_name_H-M   'P 1'
#
loop_
_entity.id
_entity.type
_entity.pdbx_description
1 polymer ?
#
loop_
_entity_poly.entity_id
_entity_poly.type
_entity_poly.pdbx_seq_one_letter_code
_entity_poly.pdbx_strand_id
1 'polypeptide(L)'
;AKMEASFEKEQTLLDLRKLLIQGVENIKQSYAEHKGNSAQLHLSKKSESIEKVRYENNVATLNDLLLAKGKRQVAEAKLIESKYTYQKNLYYVDYLLEKGARK
;
A
#
# COMPACT_ATOMS: atom_id res chain seq x y z
N ALA A 1 -25.28 22.81 -30.78
CA ALA A 1 -24.44 23.41 -29.76
C ALA A 1 -24.82 22.94 -28.36
N LYS A 2 -26.09 23.02 -27.97
CA LYS A 2 -26.57 22.56 -26.64
C LYS A 2 -26.44 21.05 -26.45
N MET A 3 -26.66 20.26 -27.49
CA MET A 3 -26.55 18.81 -27.45
C MET A 3 -25.10 18.35 -27.27
N GLU A 4 -24.16 18.98 -27.96
CA GLU A 4 -22.73 18.66 -27.86
C GLU A 4 -22.20 18.97 -26.47
N ALA A 5 -22.53 20.12 -25.89
CA ALA A 5 -22.11 20.51 -24.56
C ALA A 5 -22.68 19.56 -23.48
N SER A 6 -23.95 19.15 -23.63
CA SER A 6 -24.61 18.20 -22.74
C SER A 6 -23.98 16.81 -22.83
N PHE A 7 -23.66 16.36 -24.05
CA PHE A 7 -23.00 15.08 -24.28
C PHE A 7 -21.58 15.05 -23.66
N GLU A 8 -20.81 16.11 -23.88
CA GLU A 8 -19.47 16.24 -23.29
C GLU A 8 -19.51 16.22 -21.77
N LYS A 9 -20.50 16.89 -21.19
CA LYS A 9 -20.70 16.92 -19.73
C LYS A 9 -21.04 15.53 -19.18
N GLU A 10 -21.91 14.79 -19.85
CA GLU A 10 -22.26 13.43 -19.49
C GLU A 10 -21.06 12.50 -19.61
N GLN A 11 -20.27 12.64 -20.67
CA GLN A 11 -19.05 11.86 -20.88
C GLN A 11 -18.04 12.13 -19.78
N THR A 12 -17.85 13.39 -19.39
CA THR A 12 -16.96 13.79 -18.30
C THR A 12 -17.39 13.17 -16.96
N LEU A 13 -18.70 13.16 -16.69
CA LEU A 13 -19.24 12.56 -15.47
C LEU A 13 -19.08 11.05 -15.44
N LEU A 14 -19.24 10.38 -16.59
CA LEU A 14 -19.01 8.94 -16.70
C LEU A 14 -17.54 8.59 -16.49
N ASP A 15 -16.63 9.37 -17.08
CA ASP A 15 -15.20 9.19 -16.91
C ASP A 15 -14.79 9.38 -15.45
N LEU A 16 -15.33 10.41 -14.79
CA LEU A 16 -15.07 10.67 -13.38
C LEU A 16 -15.57 9.51 -12.50
N ARG A 17 -16.74 8.98 -12.81
CA ARG A 17 -17.30 7.82 -12.11
C ARG A 17 -16.39 6.59 -12.23
N LYS A 18 -15.88 6.31 -13.43
CA LYS A 18 -14.95 5.22 -13.68
C LYS A 18 -13.67 5.38 -12.86
N LEU A 19 -13.12 6.60 -12.85
CA LEU A 19 -11.91 6.90 -12.07
C LEU A 19 -12.14 6.73 -10.57
N LEU A 20 -13.32 7.13 -10.07
CA LEU A 20 -13.68 6.95 -8.67
C LEU A 20 -13.79 5.48 -8.29
N ILE A 21 -14.44 4.67 -9.12
CA ILE A 21 -14.57 3.23 -8.89
C ILE A 21 -13.18 2.59 -8.87
N GLN A 22 -12.35 2.92 -9.85
CA GLN A 22 -10.98 2.39 -9.91
C GLN A 22 -10.16 2.85 -8.70
N GLY A 23 -10.31 4.10 -8.30
CA GLY A 23 -9.63 4.66 -7.13
C GLY A 23 -10.00 3.93 -5.84
N VAL A 24 -11.29 3.63 -5.66
CA VAL A 24 -11.77 2.87 -4.48
C VAL A 24 -11.19 1.46 -4.48
N GLU A 25 -11.15 0.80 -5.64
CA GLU A 25 -10.54 -0.52 -5.75
C GLU A 25 -9.04 -0.48 -5.42
N ASN A 26 -8.33 0.54 -5.89
CA ASN A 26 -6.92 0.75 -5.58
C ASN A 26 -6.69 0.95 -4.07
N ILE A 27 -7.60 1.67 -3.39
CA ILE A 27 -7.55 1.85 -1.94
C ILE A 27 -7.69 0.50 -1.23
N LYS A 28 -8.67 -0.29 -1.63
CA LYS A 28 -8.90 -1.62 -1.03
C LYS A 28 -7.68 -2.53 -1.21
N GLN A 29 -7.11 -2.54 -2.41
CA GLN A 29 -5.94 -3.35 -2.73
C GLN A 29 -4.72 -2.91 -1.92
N SER A 30 -4.44 -1.62 -1.86
CA SER A 30 -3.29 -1.09 -1.12
C SER A 30 -3.46 -1.25 0.40
N TYR A 31 -4.69 -1.19 0.90
CA TYR A 31 -4.97 -1.48 2.31
C TYR A 31 -4.65 -2.94 2.63
N ALA A 32 -5.07 -3.86 1.77
CA ALA A 32 -4.79 -5.30 1.94
C ALA A 32 -3.27 -5.57 1.89
N GLU A 33 -2.55 -4.93 0.98
CA GLU A 33 -1.09 -5.04 0.88
C GLU A 33 -0.41 -4.50 2.14
N HIS A 34 -0.86 -3.35 2.64
CA HIS A 34 -0.34 -2.76 3.88
C HIS A 34 -0.54 -3.71 5.05
N LYS A 35 -1.72 -4.30 5.16
CA LYS A 35 -2.05 -5.27 6.21
C LYS A 35 -1.17 -6.51 6.14
N GLY A 36 -0.99 -7.06 4.91
CA GLY A 36 -0.13 -8.21 4.67
C GLY A 36 1.34 -7.91 5.01
N ASN A 37 1.83 -6.74 4.61
CA ASN A 37 3.20 -6.32 4.90
C ASN A 37 3.43 -6.09 6.39
N SER A 38 2.41 -5.60 7.10
CA SER A 38 2.46 -5.44 8.55
C SER A 38 2.60 -6.80 9.25
N ALA A 39 1.82 -7.80 8.82
CA ALA A 39 1.91 -9.16 9.34
C ALA A 39 3.28 -9.78 9.04
N GLN A 40 3.79 -9.59 7.82
CA GLN A 40 5.10 -10.08 7.40
C GLN A 40 6.23 -9.47 8.23
N LEU A 41 6.15 -8.18 8.52
CA LEU A 41 7.12 -7.51 9.39
C LEU A 41 7.11 -8.11 10.80
N HIS A 42 5.92 -8.36 11.34
CA HIS A 42 5.79 -8.98 12.66
C HIS A 42 6.47 -10.34 12.71
N LEU A 43 6.25 -11.18 11.68
CA LEU A 43 6.89 -12.49 11.57
C LEU A 43 8.41 -12.36 11.41
N SER A 44 8.88 -11.40 10.62
CA SER A 44 10.31 -11.17 10.39
C SER A 44 11.01 -10.72 11.67
N LYS A 45 10.37 -9.88 12.48
CA LYS A 45 10.88 -9.47 13.79
C LYS A 45 11.00 -10.65 14.75
N LYS A 46 10.00 -11.53 14.76
CA LYS A 46 10.02 -12.77 15.55
C LYS A 46 11.17 -13.67 15.11
N SER A 47 11.34 -13.88 13.81
CA SER A 47 12.43 -14.69 13.25
C SER A 47 13.79 -14.13 13.64
N GLU A 48 13.97 -12.82 13.54
CA GLU A 48 15.21 -12.15 13.93
C GLU A 48 15.51 -12.39 15.42
N SER A 49 14.51 -12.25 16.30
CA SER A 49 14.66 -12.48 17.73
C SER A 49 15.07 -13.92 18.04
N ILE A 50 14.45 -14.89 17.35
CA ILE A 50 14.77 -16.30 17.49
C ILE A 50 16.21 -16.58 17.06
N GLU A 51 16.62 -16.06 15.89
CA GLU A 51 17.97 -16.26 15.37
C GLU A 51 19.03 -15.58 16.25
N LYS A 52 18.69 -14.44 16.86
CA LYS A 52 19.56 -13.77 17.82
C LYS A 52 19.84 -14.64 19.03
N VAL A 53 18.81 -15.25 19.61
CA VAL A 53 18.95 -16.17 20.75
C VAL A 53 19.77 -17.41 20.35
N ARG A 54 19.47 -17.97 19.17
CA ARG A 54 20.22 -19.13 18.65
C ARG A 54 21.71 -18.81 18.45
N TYR A 55 22.01 -17.62 17.93
CA TYR A 55 23.37 -17.16 17.74
C TYR A 55 24.09 -17.01 19.10
N GLU A 56 23.42 -16.41 20.08
CA GLU A 56 23.97 -16.24 21.44
C GLU A 56 24.25 -17.58 22.11
N ASN A 57 23.49 -18.63 21.77
CA ASN A 57 23.67 -19.97 22.29
C ASN A 57 24.52 -20.87 21.38
N ASN A 58 25.22 -20.31 20.41
CA ASN A 58 26.10 -21.01 19.47
C ASN A 58 25.39 -22.08 18.63
N VAL A 59 24.07 -21.95 18.42
CA VAL A 59 23.27 -22.87 17.60
C VAL A 59 23.17 -22.37 16.17
N ALA A 60 23.24 -21.04 15.94
CA ALA A 60 23.18 -20.43 14.62
C ALA A 60 24.47 -19.66 14.34
N THR A 61 24.77 -19.49 13.06
CA THR A 61 25.94 -18.71 12.61
C THR A 61 25.62 -17.23 12.54
N LEU A 62 26.66 -16.40 12.46
CA LEU A 62 26.51 -14.96 12.24
C LEU A 62 25.78 -14.70 10.92
N ASN A 63 26.04 -15.50 9.87
CA ASN A 63 25.34 -15.37 8.59
C ASN A 63 23.85 -15.60 8.74
N ASP A 64 23.43 -16.58 9.55
CA ASP A 64 22.00 -16.83 9.79
C ASP A 64 21.35 -15.62 10.44
N LEU A 65 21.99 -15.00 11.41
CA LEU A 65 21.50 -13.79 12.07
C LEU A 65 21.43 -12.61 11.09
N LEU A 66 22.45 -12.42 10.27
CA LEU A 66 22.48 -11.33 9.28
C LEU A 66 21.39 -11.51 8.22
N LEU A 67 21.12 -12.74 7.80
CA LEU A 67 20.02 -13.03 6.88
C LEU A 67 18.67 -12.67 7.50
N ALA A 68 18.46 -13.00 8.77
CA ALA A 68 17.21 -12.66 9.47
C ALA A 68 17.04 -11.14 9.61
N LYS A 69 18.14 -10.42 9.91
CA LYS A 69 18.14 -8.95 9.96
C LYS A 69 17.79 -8.35 8.59
N GLY A 70 18.39 -8.88 7.53
CA GLY A 70 18.12 -8.43 6.15
C GLY A 70 16.65 -8.61 5.77
N LYS A 71 16.06 -9.76 6.10
CA LYS A 71 14.64 -10.02 5.84
C LYS A 71 13.74 -9.05 6.61
N ARG A 72 14.07 -8.76 7.87
CA ARG A 72 13.33 -7.76 8.64
C ARG A 72 13.41 -6.38 8.01
N GLN A 73 14.60 -5.95 7.59
CA GLN A 73 14.80 -4.65 6.95
C GLN A 73 14.02 -4.54 5.65
N VAL A 74 13.99 -5.60 4.83
CA VAL A 74 13.18 -5.63 3.60
C VAL A 74 11.69 -5.54 3.94
N ALA A 75 11.24 -6.24 4.97
CA ALA A 75 9.83 -6.20 5.40
C ALA A 75 9.45 -4.81 5.89
N GLU A 76 10.34 -4.11 6.61
CA GLU A 76 10.12 -2.72 7.05
C GLU A 76 9.98 -1.78 5.85
N ALA A 77 10.87 -1.92 4.87
CA ALA A 77 10.82 -1.10 3.66
C ALA A 77 9.53 -1.30 2.88
N LYS A 78 9.08 -2.54 2.74
CA LYS A 78 7.83 -2.88 2.06
C LYS A 78 6.61 -2.31 2.79
N LEU A 79 6.63 -2.34 4.12
CA LEU A 79 5.55 -1.76 4.92
C LEU A 79 5.45 -0.26 4.71
N ILE A 80 6.57 0.44 4.76
CA ILE A 80 6.63 1.89 4.53
C ILE A 80 6.12 2.23 3.13
N GLU A 81 6.58 1.49 2.12
CA GLU A 81 6.16 1.68 0.73
C GLU A 81 4.65 1.50 0.56
N SER A 82 4.07 0.43 1.13
CA SER A 82 2.64 0.17 1.04
C SER A 82 1.81 1.21 1.80
N LYS A 83 2.34 1.75 2.90
CA LYS A 83 1.70 2.83 3.63
C LYS A 83 1.60 4.09 2.77
N TYR A 84 2.68 4.48 2.10
CA TYR A 84 2.67 5.63 1.20
C TYR A 84 1.74 5.42 0.02
N THR A 85 1.73 4.22 -0.57
CA THR A 85 0.83 3.89 -1.68
C THR A 85 -0.64 4.01 -1.23
N TYR A 86 -0.96 3.53 -0.05
CA TYR A 86 -2.30 3.62 0.51
C TYR A 86 -2.71 5.09 0.71
N GLN A 87 -1.85 5.91 1.31
CA GLN A 87 -2.10 7.33 1.50
C GLN A 87 -2.26 8.07 0.18
N LYS A 88 -1.41 7.76 -0.79
CA LYS A 88 -1.49 8.34 -2.14
C LYS A 88 -2.84 8.04 -2.79
N ASN A 89 -3.31 6.80 -2.66
CA ASN A 89 -4.60 6.40 -3.22
C ASN A 89 -5.77 7.12 -2.54
N LEU A 90 -5.68 7.33 -1.22
CA LEU A 90 -6.69 8.10 -0.48
C LEU A 90 -6.75 9.55 -0.97
N TYR A 91 -5.59 10.19 -1.10
CA TYR A 91 -5.51 11.58 -1.58
C TYR A 91 -6.03 11.70 -3.02
N TYR A 92 -5.75 10.71 -3.84
CA TYR A 92 -6.22 10.71 -5.24
C TYR A 92 -7.74 10.69 -5.31
N VAL A 93 -8.39 9.81 -4.53
CA VAL A 93 -9.85 9.73 -4.49
C VAL A 93 -10.44 11.01 -3.92
N ASP A 94 -9.84 11.57 -2.88
CA ASP A 94 -10.26 12.84 -2.30
C ASP A 94 -10.19 13.97 -3.33
N TYR A 95 -9.11 14.01 -4.11
CA TYR A 95 -8.96 14.97 -5.21
C TYR A 95 -10.07 14.81 -6.26
N LEU A 96 -10.39 13.57 -6.63
CA LEU A 96 -11.46 13.28 -7.60
C LEU A 96 -12.82 13.72 -7.08
N LEU A 97 -13.10 13.52 -5.79
CA LEU A 97 -14.34 13.94 -5.16
C LEU A 97 -14.47 15.46 -5.14
N GLU A 98 -13.38 16.17 -4.80
CA GLU A 98 -13.33 17.63 -4.86
C GLU A 98 -13.61 18.15 -6.26
N LYS A 99 -12.95 17.56 -7.25
CA LYS A 99 -13.12 17.92 -8.66
C LYS A 99 -14.57 17.71 -9.12
N GLY A 100 -15.20 16.61 -8.67
CA GLY A 100 -16.62 16.32 -8.97
C GLY A 100 -17.55 17.32 -8.30
N ALA A 101 -17.26 17.71 -7.06
CA ALA A 101 -18.09 18.65 -6.29
C ALA A 101 -18.09 20.07 -6.88
N ARG A 102 -17.00 20.46 -7.55
CA ARG A 102 -16.88 21.78 -8.21
C ARG A 102 -17.68 21.89 -9.51
N LYS A 103 -18.14 20.80 -10.03
CA LYS A 103 -18.95 20.75 -11.25
C LYS A 103 -20.43 20.61 -10.93
#